data_8082a1625b5f92c709b41d129d7956da
#
_entry.id   8082a1625b5f92c709b41d129d7956da
#
_cell.length_a   1.000
_cell.length_b   1.000
_cell.length_c   1.000
_cell.angle_alpha   90.00
_cell.angle_beta   90.00
_cell.angle_gamma   90.00
#
_symmetry.space_group_name_H-M   'P 1'
#
loop_
_entity.id
_entity.type
_entity.pdbx_description
1 polymer ?
#
loop_
_entity_poly.entity_id
_entity_poly.type
_entity_poly.pdbx_seq_one_letter_code
_entity_poly.pdbx_strand_id
1 'polypeptide(L)'
;ICRELNSFIPNYTQVFVEDDTENKQYIIYLKNVDGKKYSSRVLSEGTLRLLTLCILQHDMKYSGLLCFEEPENGIHPFRIKSMAKLLKDLTTNFEDHDLPLRQVIVNTHSTVFVGEIQKWEDDLNVSIHFAEMKSRVLSLPSGNKVKLDVSKIIQVPKEGQLTINFS
;
A
#
# COMPACT_ATOMS: atom_id res chain seq x y z
N ILE A 1 -6.29 15.95 4.24
CA ILE A 1 -4.86 15.63 4.01
C ILE A 1 -4.04 15.86 5.28
N CYS A 2 -3.94 17.10 5.84
CA CYS A 2 -3.11 17.35 7.03
C CYS A 2 -3.55 16.55 8.26
N ARG A 3 -4.84 16.34 8.45
CA ARG A 3 -5.39 15.56 9.57
C ARG A 3 -4.93 14.11 9.51
N GLU A 4 -5.05 13.48 8.36
CA GLU A 4 -4.59 12.10 8.11
C GLU A 4 -3.06 12.03 8.21
N LEU A 5 -2.34 12.96 7.58
CA LEU A 5 -0.89 13.00 7.65
C LEU A 5 -0.38 13.12 9.10
N ASN A 6 -1.06 13.93 9.94
CA ASN A 6 -0.71 14.10 11.35
C ASN A 6 -0.94 12.84 12.20
N SER A 7 -1.77 11.90 11.77
CA SER A 7 -1.87 10.58 12.44
C SER A 7 -0.60 9.75 12.29
N PHE A 8 0.22 10.06 11.28
CA PHE A 8 1.49 9.40 11.01
C PHE A 8 2.68 10.26 11.43
N ILE A 9 2.65 11.54 11.09
CA ILE A 9 3.76 12.48 11.32
C ILE A 9 3.16 13.74 11.91
N PRO A 10 3.25 13.93 13.24
CA PRO A 10 2.62 15.06 13.91
C PRO A 10 3.29 16.40 13.53
N ASN A 11 2.56 17.47 13.83
CA ASN A 11 3.01 18.85 13.77
C ASN A 11 2.98 19.52 12.38
N TYR A 12 2.32 18.96 11.38
CA TYR A 12 2.08 19.67 10.12
C TYR A 12 0.69 20.33 10.11
N THR A 13 0.66 21.60 9.70
CA THR A 13 -0.57 22.42 9.66
C THR A 13 -1.07 22.65 8.25
N GLN A 14 -0.18 22.64 7.26
CA GLN A 14 -0.54 22.92 5.87
C GLN A 14 0.25 22.05 4.90
N VAL A 15 -0.42 21.67 3.81
CA VAL A 15 0.19 21.13 2.59
C VAL A 15 -0.20 22.06 1.46
N PHE A 16 0.77 22.50 0.67
CA PHE A 16 0.51 23.37 -0.47
C PHE A 16 1.55 23.17 -1.57
N VAL A 17 1.21 23.64 -2.76
CA VAL A 17 2.07 23.55 -3.95
C VAL A 17 2.49 24.94 -4.35
N GLU A 18 3.76 25.10 -4.68
CA GLU A 18 4.30 26.32 -5.29
C GLU A 18 4.75 26.03 -6.71
N ASP A 19 4.50 26.98 -7.59
CA ASP A 19 5.00 26.96 -8.97
C ASP A 19 6.41 27.59 -8.98
N ASP A 20 7.38 26.75 -9.28
CA ASP A 20 8.77 27.19 -9.54
C ASP A 20 8.91 27.46 -11.04
N THR A 21 8.48 28.63 -11.45
CA THR A 21 8.44 29.04 -12.87
C THR A 21 9.83 29.06 -13.51
N GLU A 22 10.90 29.31 -12.74
CA GLU A 22 12.28 29.33 -13.22
C GLU A 22 12.73 27.93 -13.68
N ASN A 23 12.37 26.91 -12.87
CA ASN A 23 12.72 25.51 -13.17
C ASN A 23 11.59 24.74 -13.85
N LYS A 24 10.46 25.39 -14.19
CA LYS A 24 9.27 24.80 -14.82
C LYS A 24 8.75 23.55 -14.08
N GLN A 25 8.60 23.64 -12.76
CA GLN A 25 8.18 22.54 -11.91
C GLN A 25 7.27 23.01 -10.78
N TYR A 26 6.48 22.08 -10.26
CA TYR A 26 5.71 22.26 -9.03
C TYR A 26 6.43 21.61 -7.87
N ILE A 27 6.50 22.31 -6.74
CA ILE A 27 7.12 21.81 -5.51
C ILE A 27 6.06 21.75 -4.42
N ILE A 28 5.90 20.57 -3.83
CA ILE A 28 5.04 20.40 -2.66
C ILE A 28 5.79 20.83 -1.41
N TYR A 29 5.11 21.57 -0.57
CA TYR A 29 5.61 22.02 0.73
C TYR A 29 4.70 21.57 1.87
N LEU A 30 5.34 21.23 2.98
CA LEU A 30 4.69 21.02 4.26
C LEU A 30 5.08 22.16 5.20
N LYS A 31 4.10 22.73 5.91
CA LYS A 31 4.35 23.73 6.94
C LYS A 31 4.04 23.15 8.31
N ASN A 32 4.96 23.25 9.26
CA ASN A 32 4.77 22.78 10.62
C ASN A 32 4.07 23.84 11.52
N VAL A 33 3.77 23.44 12.76
CA VAL A 33 3.14 24.30 13.76
C VAL A 33 3.98 25.55 14.09
N ASP A 34 5.32 25.48 13.98
CA ASP A 34 6.23 26.60 14.21
C ASP A 34 6.34 27.53 13.00
N GLY A 35 5.57 27.30 11.95
CA GLY A 35 5.60 28.07 10.73
C GLY A 35 6.74 27.74 9.78
N LYS A 36 7.60 26.76 10.10
CA LYS A 36 8.69 26.29 9.24
C LYS A 36 8.12 25.54 8.02
N LYS A 37 8.71 25.83 6.87
CA LYS A 37 8.34 25.28 5.57
C LYS A 37 9.39 24.25 5.14
N TYR A 38 8.93 23.08 4.76
CA TYR A 38 9.76 21.96 4.28
C TYR A 38 9.33 21.59 2.87
N SER A 39 10.27 21.66 1.93
CA SER A 39 10.07 21.19 0.57
C SER A 39 10.00 19.67 0.51
N SER A 40 9.24 19.13 -0.43
CA SER A 40 9.19 17.68 -0.72
C SER A 40 10.57 17.06 -0.97
N ARG A 41 11.54 17.86 -1.42
CA ARG A 41 12.92 17.42 -1.67
C ARG A 41 13.71 17.03 -0.41
N VAL A 42 13.29 17.51 0.76
CA VAL A 42 13.96 17.22 2.04
C VAL A 42 13.16 16.27 2.92
N LEU A 43 11.99 15.84 2.46
CA LEU A 43 11.17 14.87 3.18
C LEU A 43 11.73 13.45 2.98
N SER A 44 11.55 12.59 4.00
CA SER A 44 11.88 11.19 3.85
C SER A 44 10.95 10.50 2.84
N GLU A 45 11.41 9.41 2.24
CA GLU A 45 10.61 8.62 1.32
C GLU A 45 9.29 8.15 1.96
N GLY A 46 9.34 7.66 3.21
CA GLY A 46 8.14 7.28 3.96
C GLY A 46 7.14 8.42 4.13
N THR A 47 7.63 9.66 4.39
CA THR A 47 6.76 10.84 4.45
C THR A 47 6.12 11.16 3.11
N LEU A 48 6.86 11.05 2.01
CA LEU A 48 6.32 11.27 0.67
C LEU A 48 5.28 10.22 0.28
N ARG A 49 5.52 8.95 0.60
CA ARG A 49 4.56 7.86 0.39
C ARG A 49 3.24 8.11 1.13
N LEU A 50 3.33 8.46 2.43
CA LEU A 50 2.15 8.80 3.23
C LEU A 50 1.39 10.00 2.66
N LEU A 51 2.11 11.06 2.29
CA LEU A 51 1.52 12.25 1.71
C LEU A 51 0.78 11.92 0.40
N THR A 52 1.38 11.10 -0.45
CA THR A 52 0.74 10.65 -1.70
C THR A 52 -0.56 9.90 -1.43
N LEU A 53 -0.55 8.94 -0.49
CA LEU A 53 -1.75 8.19 -0.14
C LEU A 53 -2.85 9.09 0.45
N CYS A 54 -2.49 10.06 1.32
CA CYS A 54 -3.43 11.04 1.85
C CYS A 54 -4.02 11.94 0.75
N ILE A 55 -3.25 12.30 -0.27
CA ILE A 55 -3.75 13.06 -1.42
C ILE A 55 -4.72 12.22 -2.23
N LEU A 56 -4.34 10.97 -2.58
CA LEU A 56 -5.18 10.06 -3.37
C LEU A 56 -6.52 9.76 -2.67
N GLN A 57 -6.52 9.66 -1.34
CA GLN A 57 -7.74 9.44 -0.56
C GLN A 57 -8.77 10.56 -0.77
N HIS A 58 -8.31 11.81 -0.89
CA HIS A 58 -9.16 12.99 -1.07
C HIS A 58 -9.40 13.39 -2.52
N ASP A 59 -8.74 12.74 -3.48
CA ASP A 59 -8.93 13.05 -4.90
C ASP A 59 -10.12 12.27 -5.47
N MET A 60 -11.29 12.92 -5.55
CA MET A 60 -12.51 12.33 -6.11
C MET A 60 -12.42 11.99 -7.61
N LYS A 61 -11.38 12.45 -8.30
CA LYS A 61 -11.15 12.13 -9.71
C LYS A 61 -10.31 10.87 -9.89
N TYR A 62 -9.57 10.48 -8.85
CA TYR A 62 -8.75 9.29 -8.90
C TYR A 62 -9.65 8.05 -8.88
N SER A 63 -9.48 7.21 -9.89
CA SER A 63 -10.11 5.88 -10.00
C SER A 63 -9.11 4.89 -10.58
N GLY A 64 -9.32 3.59 -10.33
CA GLY A 64 -8.51 2.52 -10.90
C GLY A 64 -7.72 1.72 -9.88
N LEU A 65 -6.65 1.09 -10.33
CA LEU A 65 -5.81 0.19 -9.56
C LEU A 65 -4.56 0.89 -9.02
N LEU A 66 -4.34 0.83 -7.71
CA LEU A 66 -3.10 1.21 -7.06
C LEU A 66 -2.32 -0.05 -6.69
N CYS A 67 -1.12 -0.21 -7.26
CA CYS A 67 -0.17 -1.23 -6.82
C CYS A 67 0.86 -0.57 -5.89
N PHE A 68 0.99 -1.08 -4.68
CA PHE A 68 1.87 -0.50 -3.67
C PHE A 68 2.81 -1.56 -3.10
N GLU A 69 4.11 -1.34 -3.25
CA GLU A 69 5.14 -2.26 -2.79
C GLU A 69 5.67 -1.80 -1.43
N GLU A 70 5.69 -2.72 -0.47
CA GLU A 70 6.23 -2.53 0.87
C GLU A 70 5.77 -1.22 1.52
N PRO A 71 4.45 -1.04 1.76
CA PRO A 71 3.90 0.21 2.33
C PRO A 71 4.48 0.56 3.69
N GLU A 72 4.97 -0.43 4.42
CA GLU A 72 5.58 -0.28 5.73
C GLU A 72 6.99 0.31 5.71
N ASN A 73 7.66 0.35 4.56
CA ASN A 73 9.03 0.86 4.45
C ASN A 73 9.10 2.35 4.82
N GLY A 74 10.00 2.66 5.77
CA GLY A 74 10.17 4.00 6.30
C GLY A 74 9.07 4.43 7.28
N ILE A 75 8.16 3.52 7.67
CA ILE A 75 7.10 3.76 8.63
C ILE A 75 7.47 3.15 9.99
N HIS A 76 7.30 3.92 11.05
CA HIS A 76 7.52 3.42 12.40
C HIS A 76 6.55 2.27 12.72
N PRO A 77 6.99 1.15 13.33
CA PRO A 77 6.14 -0.03 13.58
C PRO A 77 4.79 0.26 14.24
N PHE A 78 4.74 1.19 15.21
CA PHE A 78 3.48 1.59 15.87
C PHE A 78 2.46 2.25 14.93
N ARG A 79 2.84 2.59 13.72
CA ARG A 79 1.98 3.26 12.71
C ARG A 79 1.55 2.34 11.59
N ILE A 80 2.01 1.08 11.59
CA ILE A 80 1.65 0.10 10.57
C ILE A 80 0.13 -0.12 10.53
N LYS A 81 -0.53 -0.18 11.70
CA LYS A 81 -1.99 -0.26 11.78
C LYS A 81 -2.68 0.91 11.07
N SER A 82 -2.19 2.13 11.27
CA SER A 82 -2.75 3.32 10.60
C SER A 82 -2.51 3.29 9.10
N MET A 83 -1.35 2.79 8.66
CA MET A 83 -1.03 2.61 7.24
C MET A 83 -1.97 1.58 6.59
N ALA A 84 -2.16 0.42 7.21
CA ALA A 84 -3.08 -0.60 6.73
C ALA A 84 -4.50 -0.03 6.59
N LYS A 85 -4.97 0.73 7.61
CA LYS A 85 -6.26 1.41 7.56
C LYS A 85 -6.34 2.44 6.42
N LEU A 86 -5.32 3.26 6.22
CA LEU A 86 -5.28 4.26 5.15
C LEU A 86 -5.40 3.59 3.77
N LEU A 87 -4.72 2.47 3.54
CA LEU A 87 -4.80 1.70 2.30
C LEU A 87 -6.18 1.07 2.11
N LYS A 88 -6.80 0.58 3.18
CA LYS A 88 -8.18 0.08 3.13
C LYS A 88 -9.16 1.21 2.81
N ASP A 89 -9.04 2.35 3.48
CA ASP A 89 -9.93 3.51 3.27
C ASP A 89 -9.76 4.14 1.86
N LEU A 90 -8.68 3.81 1.14
CA LEU A 90 -8.48 4.16 -0.27
C LEU A 90 -9.32 3.30 -1.22
N THR A 91 -9.70 2.10 -0.83
CA THR A 91 -10.51 1.22 -1.68
C THR A 91 -11.97 1.67 -1.72
N THR A 92 -12.67 1.31 -2.80
CA THR A 92 -14.10 1.61 -2.92
C THR A 92 -14.88 0.91 -1.83
N ASN A 93 -15.71 1.66 -1.13
CA ASN A 93 -16.82 1.09 -0.38
C ASN A 93 -18.00 0.90 -1.34
N PHE A 94 -18.35 -0.35 -1.65
CA PHE A 94 -19.42 -0.68 -2.58
C PHE A 94 -20.83 -0.33 -2.08
N GLU A 95 -20.96 0.05 -0.83
CA GLU A 95 -22.22 0.60 -0.27
C GLU A 95 -22.42 2.07 -0.66
N ASP A 96 -21.37 2.78 -1.05
CA ASP A 96 -21.39 4.17 -1.47
C ASP A 96 -21.20 4.26 -2.98
N HIS A 97 -22.33 4.45 -3.70
CA HIS A 97 -22.35 4.46 -5.16
C HIS A 97 -21.76 5.73 -5.79
N ASP A 98 -21.52 6.77 -5.01
CA ASP A 98 -20.96 8.04 -5.48
C ASP A 98 -19.43 8.05 -5.47
N LEU A 99 -18.80 7.05 -4.85
CA LEU A 99 -17.34 6.95 -4.79
C LEU A 99 -16.75 6.38 -6.08
N PRO A 100 -15.57 6.89 -6.50
CA PRO A 100 -14.85 6.34 -7.64
C PRO A 100 -14.41 4.90 -7.37
N LEU A 101 -14.46 4.05 -8.40
CA LEU A 101 -13.99 2.67 -8.29
C LEU A 101 -12.47 2.63 -8.10
N ARG A 102 -12.03 2.10 -6.97
CA ARG A 102 -10.62 2.00 -6.58
C ARG A 102 -10.30 0.60 -6.04
N GLN A 103 -9.22 0.04 -6.51
CA GLN A 103 -8.67 -1.20 -6.00
C GLN A 103 -7.22 -0.97 -5.57
N VAL A 104 -6.81 -1.63 -4.48
CA VAL A 104 -5.43 -1.58 -3.98
C VAL A 104 -4.86 -2.99 -3.93
N ILE A 105 -3.70 -3.17 -4.56
CA ILE A 105 -2.89 -4.39 -4.43
C ILE A 105 -1.62 -4.02 -3.67
N VAL A 106 -1.34 -4.75 -2.60
CA VAL A 106 -0.15 -4.55 -1.78
C VAL A 106 0.73 -5.78 -1.86
N ASN A 107 2.02 -5.56 -2.15
CA ASN A 107 3.06 -6.55 -1.95
C ASN A 107 3.84 -6.21 -0.68
N THR A 108 3.98 -7.16 0.24
CA THR A 108 4.68 -6.94 1.51
C THR A 108 5.38 -8.21 2.01
N HIS A 109 6.49 -8.02 2.72
CA HIS A 109 7.18 -9.06 3.48
C HIS A 109 6.95 -8.91 4.99
N SER A 110 6.22 -7.91 5.43
CA SER A 110 5.99 -7.61 6.84
C SER A 110 4.90 -8.48 7.44
N THR A 111 5.29 -9.38 8.35
CA THR A 111 4.33 -10.18 9.12
C THR A 111 3.43 -9.32 9.99
N VAL A 112 3.92 -8.17 10.46
CA VAL A 112 3.15 -7.21 11.26
C VAL A 112 2.06 -6.57 10.39
N PHE A 113 2.40 -6.16 9.16
CA PHE A 113 1.43 -5.59 8.23
C PHE A 113 0.36 -6.62 7.85
N VAL A 114 0.78 -7.85 7.49
CA VAL A 114 -0.16 -8.96 7.19
C VAL A 114 -1.09 -9.23 8.38
N GLY A 115 -0.55 -9.26 9.62
CA GLY A 115 -1.35 -9.46 10.82
C GLY A 115 -2.38 -8.34 11.07
N GLU A 116 -2.12 -7.10 10.62
CA GLU A 116 -3.14 -6.04 10.68
C GLU A 116 -4.24 -6.25 9.63
N ILE A 117 -3.89 -6.72 8.43
CA ILE A 117 -4.86 -7.02 7.36
C ILE A 117 -5.73 -8.25 7.72
N GLN A 118 -5.16 -9.26 8.36
CA GLN A 118 -5.90 -10.46 8.79
C GLN A 118 -7.06 -10.13 9.74
N LYS A 119 -7.00 -9.02 10.47
CA LYS A 119 -8.12 -8.58 11.32
C LYS A 119 -9.38 -8.22 10.53
N TRP A 120 -9.30 -8.10 9.22
CA TRP A 120 -10.42 -7.86 8.31
C TRP A 120 -10.76 -9.09 7.45
N GLU A 121 -10.48 -10.30 7.97
CA GLU A 121 -10.73 -11.55 7.26
C GLU A 121 -12.21 -11.76 6.90
N ASP A 122 -13.14 -11.23 7.71
CA ASP A 122 -14.58 -11.27 7.43
C ASP A 122 -15.01 -10.32 6.30
N ASP A 123 -14.19 -9.34 5.94
CA ASP A 123 -14.49 -8.41 4.86
C ASP A 123 -14.30 -9.09 3.51
N LEU A 124 -15.40 -9.28 2.77
CA LEU A 124 -15.39 -9.95 1.45
C LEU A 124 -14.56 -9.19 0.41
N ASN A 125 -14.29 -7.92 0.64
CA ASN A 125 -13.50 -7.07 -0.26
C ASN A 125 -11.99 -7.14 0.02
N VAL A 126 -11.58 -7.89 1.05
CA VAL A 126 -10.18 -8.09 1.42
C VAL A 126 -9.77 -9.53 1.16
N SER A 127 -8.66 -9.75 0.47
CA SER A 127 -8.06 -11.07 0.29
C SER A 127 -6.55 -11.04 0.50
N ILE A 128 -6.02 -12.10 1.09
CA ILE A 128 -4.59 -12.28 1.32
C ILE A 128 -4.11 -13.45 0.47
N HIS A 129 -3.01 -13.22 -0.23
CA HIS A 129 -2.37 -14.22 -1.07
C HIS A 129 -0.94 -14.41 -0.64
N PHE A 130 -0.51 -15.66 -0.55
CA PHE A 130 0.87 -16.02 -0.26
C PHE A 130 1.57 -16.43 -1.56
N ALA A 131 2.71 -15.80 -1.85
CA ALA A 131 3.54 -16.14 -2.99
C ALA A 131 4.75 -16.96 -2.53
N GLU A 132 4.93 -18.14 -3.11
CA GLU A 132 6.10 -19.00 -2.86
C GLU A 132 6.79 -19.35 -4.17
N MET A 133 8.12 -19.51 -4.12
CA MET A 133 8.88 -20.00 -5.25
C MET A 133 9.16 -21.50 -5.06
N LYS A 134 8.74 -22.31 -6.03
CA LYS A 134 9.02 -23.77 -6.04
C LYS A 134 9.86 -24.15 -7.25
N SER A 135 10.93 -24.90 -7.00
CA SER A 135 11.69 -25.50 -8.09
C SER A 135 11.04 -26.79 -8.56
N ARG A 136 10.82 -26.93 -9.86
CA ARG A 136 10.38 -28.16 -10.50
C ARG A 136 11.44 -28.65 -11.48
N VAL A 137 11.65 -29.95 -11.50
CA VAL A 137 12.52 -30.60 -12.50
C VAL A 137 11.63 -31.18 -13.58
N LEU A 138 11.77 -30.67 -14.80
CA LEU A 138 11.10 -31.18 -15.98
C LEU A 138 12.08 -32.09 -16.76
N SER A 139 11.59 -33.27 -17.16
CA SER A 139 12.31 -34.13 -18.10
C SER A 139 11.89 -33.79 -19.52
N LEU A 140 12.83 -33.39 -20.33
CA LEU A 140 12.59 -33.12 -21.75
C LEU A 140 12.53 -34.40 -22.55
N PRO A 141 11.88 -34.42 -23.73
CA PRO A 141 11.86 -35.58 -24.63
C PRO A 141 13.26 -36.05 -25.04
N SER A 142 14.26 -35.16 -25.00
CA SER A 142 15.66 -35.45 -25.24
C SER A 142 16.33 -36.24 -24.11
N GLY A 143 15.64 -36.53 -23.01
CA GLY A 143 16.24 -37.16 -21.83
C GLY A 143 16.93 -36.20 -20.85
N ASN A 144 17.11 -34.94 -21.24
CA ASN A 144 17.73 -33.93 -20.38
C ASN A 144 16.73 -33.46 -19.30
N LYS A 145 17.24 -33.15 -18.11
CA LYS A 145 16.48 -32.55 -17.01
C LYS A 145 16.76 -31.06 -16.91
N VAL A 146 15.73 -30.26 -16.87
CA VAL A 146 15.81 -28.80 -16.66
C VAL A 146 15.11 -28.47 -15.34
N LYS A 147 15.82 -27.71 -14.49
CA LYS A 147 15.25 -27.15 -13.28
C LYS A 147 14.59 -25.81 -13.63
N LEU A 148 13.31 -25.69 -13.31
CA LEU A 148 12.54 -24.45 -13.47
C LEU A 148 12.08 -23.97 -12.10
N ASP A 149 12.26 -22.68 -11.85
CA ASP A 149 11.68 -22.03 -10.69
C ASP A 149 10.34 -21.43 -11.11
N VAL A 150 9.29 -21.83 -10.41
CA VAL A 150 7.89 -21.43 -10.68
C VAL A 150 7.34 -20.73 -9.45
N SER A 151 6.78 -19.54 -9.66
CA SER A 151 6.04 -18.86 -8.62
C SER A 151 4.64 -19.48 -8.48
N LYS A 152 4.24 -19.77 -7.26
CA LYS A 152 2.89 -20.22 -6.92
C LYS A 152 2.25 -19.19 -6.01
N ILE A 153 1.06 -18.71 -6.39
CA ILE A 153 0.26 -17.81 -5.58
C ILE A 153 -0.89 -18.61 -4.99
N ILE A 154 -1.06 -18.52 -3.68
CA ILE A 154 -2.07 -19.27 -2.94
C ILE A 154 -2.87 -18.28 -2.12
N GLN A 155 -4.18 -18.25 -2.30
CA GLN A 155 -5.06 -17.48 -1.44
C GLN A 155 -5.07 -18.08 -0.03
N VAL A 156 -4.91 -17.24 0.98
CA VAL A 156 -5.07 -17.64 2.38
C VAL A 156 -6.56 -17.88 2.63
N PRO A 157 -6.97 -19.09 3.07
CA PRO A 157 -8.37 -19.37 3.38
C PRO A 157 -8.84 -18.45 4.49
N LYS A 158 -10.08 -17.97 4.39
CA LYS A 158 -10.75 -17.28 5.49
C LYS A 158 -11.20 -18.32 6.54
N GLU A 159 -11.35 -17.94 7.80
CA GLU A 159 -11.88 -18.85 8.82
C GLU A 159 -13.22 -19.45 8.34
N GLY A 160 -13.34 -20.79 8.41
CA GLY A 160 -14.49 -21.54 7.93
C GLY A 160 -14.40 -22.03 6.48
N GLN A 161 -13.38 -21.67 5.70
CA GLN A 161 -13.08 -22.29 4.41
C GLN A 161 -12.14 -23.49 4.58
N LEU A 162 -12.40 -24.55 3.82
CA LEU A 162 -11.64 -25.80 3.86
C LEU A 162 -10.13 -25.56 3.78
N THR A 163 -9.41 -26.11 4.75
CA THR A 163 -7.95 -26.10 4.80
C THR A 163 -7.40 -26.79 3.56
N ILE A 164 -6.66 -26.07 2.73
CA ILE A 164 -5.92 -26.70 1.63
C ILE A 164 -4.71 -27.40 2.25
N ASN A 165 -4.74 -28.73 2.31
CA ASN A 165 -3.59 -29.51 2.74
C ASN A 165 -2.48 -29.38 1.69
N PHE A 166 -1.36 -28.80 2.11
CA PHE A 166 -0.14 -28.75 1.33
C PHE A 166 0.58 -30.10 1.45
N SER A 167 0.42 -30.96 0.45
CA SER A 167 1.23 -32.17 0.27
C SER A 167 2.26 -31.96 -0.84
#